data_ec0ac033cdd81f4438a2289b0cde6766
#
_entry.id   ec0ac033cdd81f4438a2289b0cde6766
#
_cell.length_a   1.000
_cell.length_b   1.000
_cell.length_c   1.000
_cell.angle_alpha   90.00
_cell.angle_beta   90.00
_cell.angle_gamma   90.00
#
_symmetry.space_group_name_H-M   'P 1'
#
loop_
_entity.id
_entity.type
_entity.pdbx_description
1 polymer ?
#
loop_
_entity_poly.entity_id
_entity_poly.type
_entity_poly.pdbx_seq_one_letter_code
_entity_poly.pdbx_strand_id
1 'polypeptide(L)'
;MRLDMQRTLDIITRLIAFDTTSDRSNLALIHFVRDLLAEHGIQASVLSNAEGDKASLLATIGPAVAGGVVLSGHTDTVPVSGQNWSHDPYQATLKEGRLYGRGSVDMKGFIGLCLAMVPDFLDAPLKRPLHLAFSYDEESTCLGCLPLIDHMRDTLPDVAAVIIGEPTEGRVVSAHKGVHAWRTEVTGVPAHSSRPDLGVSATFYAARIISELERTANDLRTQASRGELFEPPYSTLHVSTIQGGNATNIIAKDARLHWELRNLPGDTPDAVRARVDDFTARLALEMQEHSPECAIQTLEDYASVPALTPEPDGKAETLAFALTGQRERCGVGFCSEAGWFQDRGFSTVVCGPGSIAQAHKADEYIDIAELERYREFLIRLTRHQCTD
;
A
#
# COMPACT_ATOMS: atom_id res chain seq x y z
N MET A 1 17.21 -21.73 -19.62
CA MET A 1 16.45 -21.34 -18.42
C MET A 1 16.49 -22.53 -17.47
N ARG A 2 16.85 -22.34 -16.18
CA ARG A 2 16.90 -23.43 -15.20
C ARG A 2 15.48 -23.92 -14.93
N LEU A 3 15.28 -25.20 -14.64
CA LEU A 3 13.96 -25.80 -14.33
C LEU A 3 13.19 -25.00 -13.25
N ASP A 4 13.91 -24.49 -12.24
CA ASP A 4 13.37 -23.67 -11.16
C ASP A 4 12.74 -22.34 -11.63
N MET A 5 13.34 -21.67 -12.63
CA MET A 5 12.78 -20.41 -13.15
C MET A 5 11.54 -20.68 -14.02
N GLN A 6 11.51 -21.82 -14.75
CA GLN A 6 10.29 -22.19 -15.51
C GLN A 6 9.10 -22.36 -14.59
N ARG A 7 9.26 -23.08 -13.47
CA ARG A 7 8.21 -23.22 -12.46
C ARG A 7 7.75 -21.87 -11.91
N THR A 8 8.69 -20.97 -11.62
CA THR A 8 8.37 -19.61 -11.16
C THR A 8 7.50 -18.88 -12.18
N LEU A 9 7.90 -18.89 -13.44
CA LEU A 9 7.16 -18.21 -14.51
C LEU A 9 5.78 -18.85 -14.75
N ASP A 10 5.65 -20.17 -14.65
CA ASP A 10 4.38 -20.87 -14.81
C ASP A 10 3.39 -20.47 -13.69
N ILE A 11 3.86 -20.37 -12.44
CA ILE A 11 3.02 -19.93 -11.31
C ILE A 11 2.64 -18.46 -11.48
N ILE A 12 3.59 -17.55 -11.78
CA ILE A 12 3.30 -16.14 -12.00
C ILE A 12 2.30 -15.97 -13.15
N THR A 13 2.49 -16.69 -14.26
CA THR A 13 1.56 -16.69 -15.40
C THR A 13 0.15 -17.05 -14.95
N ARG A 14 0.02 -18.07 -14.09
CA ARG A 14 -1.27 -18.48 -13.54
C ARG A 14 -1.88 -17.43 -12.62
N LEU A 15 -1.07 -16.76 -11.79
CA LEU A 15 -1.53 -15.69 -10.90
C LEU A 15 -2.00 -14.45 -11.69
N ILE A 16 -1.28 -14.07 -12.76
CA ILE A 16 -1.66 -12.96 -13.65
C ILE A 16 -3.02 -13.22 -14.31
N ALA A 17 -3.33 -14.48 -14.65
CA ALA A 17 -4.58 -14.84 -15.32
C ALA A 17 -5.83 -14.61 -14.44
N PHE A 18 -5.69 -14.43 -13.14
CA PHE A 18 -6.78 -14.00 -12.28
C PHE A 18 -6.89 -12.47 -12.31
N ASP A 19 -8.02 -11.96 -12.78
CA ASP A 19 -8.35 -10.54 -12.65
C ASP A 19 -8.80 -10.28 -11.21
N THR A 20 -7.87 -9.82 -10.40
CA THR A 20 -8.05 -9.44 -9.01
C THR A 20 -7.93 -7.93 -8.81
N THR A 21 -8.43 -7.14 -9.78
CA THR A 21 -8.59 -5.70 -9.59
C THR A 21 -9.28 -5.43 -8.25
N SER A 22 -8.86 -4.43 -7.49
CA SER A 22 -9.28 -4.25 -6.07
C SER A 22 -10.79 -4.11 -5.88
N ASP A 23 -11.56 -3.78 -6.91
CA ASP A 23 -13.03 -3.77 -6.89
C ASP A 23 -13.65 -5.15 -7.15
N ARG A 24 -12.85 -6.20 -7.34
CA ARG A 24 -13.26 -7.57 -7.64
C ARG A 24 -12.86 -8.56 -6.57
N SER A 25 -13.48 -9.74 -6.62
CA SER A 25 -13.13 -10.86 -5.76
C SER A 25 -11.73 -11.42 -6.08
N ASN A 26 -10.93 -11.70 -5.04
CA ASN A 26 -9.67 -12.41 -5.17
C ASN A 26 -9.78 -13.92 -4.84
N LEU A 27 -10.98 -14.43 -4.49
CA LEU A 27 -11.16 -15.79 -3.98
C LEU A 27 -10.64 -16.88 -4.93
N ALA A 28 -10.79 -16.71 -6.25
CA ALA A 28 -10.30 -17.67 -7.22
C ALA A 28 -8.77 -17.83 -7.15
N LEU A 29 -8.04 -16.71 -6.97
CA LEU A 29 -6.60 -16.71 -6.76
C LEU A 29 -6.24 -17.34 -5.41
N ILE A 30 -6.91 -16.96 -4.33
CA ILE A 30 -6.66 -17.49 -2.97
C ILE A 30 -6.91 -19.01 -2.92
N HIS A 31 -7.97 -19.49 -3.55
CA HIS A 31 -8.23 -20.93 -3.63
C HIS A 31 -7.16 -21.66 -4.43
N PHE A 32 -6.71 -21.09 -5.56
CA PHE A 32 -5.59 -21.64 -6.33
C PHE A 32 -4.31 -21.73 -5.46
N VAL A 33 -3.97 -20.68 -4.71
CA VAL A 33 -2.79 -20.67 -3.83
C VAL A 33 -2.93 -21.71 -2.70
N ARG A 34 -4.09 -21.75 -2.04
CA ARG A 34 -4.39 -22.75 -1.00
C ARG A 34 -4.21 -24.18 -1.53
N ASP A 35 -4.77 -24.47 -2.70
CA ASP A 35 -4.75 -25.81 -3.29
C ASP A 35 -3.31 -26.19 -3.71
N LEU A 36 -2.55 -25.24 -4.27
CA LEU A 36 -1.13 -25.44 -4.58
C LEU A 36 -0.30 -25.74 -3.32
N LEU A 37 -0.55 -25.06 -2.20
CA LEU A 37 0.10 -25.34 -0.92
C LEU A 37 -0.32 -26.71 -0.36
N ALA A 38 -1.59 -27.08 -0.51
CA ALA A 38 -2.12 -28.37 -0.08
C ALA A 38 -1.49 -29.56 -0.85
N GLU A 39 -1.15 -29.41 -2.15
CA GLU A 39 -0.39 -30.39 -2.92
C GLU A 39 0.98 -30.73 -2.28
N HIS A 40 1.52 -29.78 -1.54
CA HIS A 40 2.78 -29.91 -0.77
C HIS A 40 2.56 -30.28 0.70
N GLY A 41 1.32 -30.61 1.11
CA GLY A 41 0.98 -30.97 2.50
C GLY A 41 0.90 -29.77 3.45
N ILE A 42 0.90 -28.54 2.94
CA ILE A 42 0.82 -27.32 3.74
C ILE A 42 -0.65 -26.92 3.88
N GLN A 43 -1.11 -26.79 5.13
CA GLN A 43 -2.44 -26.23 5.40
C GLN A 43 -2.34 -24.72 5.55
N ALA A 44 -3.16 -24.00 4.77
CA ALA A 44 -3.26 -22.55 4.84
C ALA A 44 -4.56 -22.12 5.53
N SER A 45 -4.48 -21.11 6.40
CA SER A 45 -5.64 -20.41 6.93
C SER A 45 -6.14 -19.42 5.88
N VAL A 46 -7.42 -19.47 5.54
CA VAL A 46 -8.09 -18.53 4.64
C VAL A 46 -9.02 -17.65 5.47
N LEU A 47 -8.81 -16.35 5.45
CA LEU A 47 -9.51 -15.36 6.27
C LEU A 47 -10.38 -14.51 5.36
N SER A 48 -11.67 -14.83 5.26
CA SER A 48 -12.61 -14.08 4.43
C SER A 48 -12.99 -12.75 5.08
N ASN A 49 -13.27 -11.74 4.24
CA ASN A 49 -13.91 -10.51 4.67
C ASN A 49 -15.38 -10.75 5.09
N ALA A 50 -16.04 -9.72 5.60
CA ALA A 50 -17.42 -9.82 6.09
C ALA A 50 -18.43 -10.15 4.99
N GLU A 51 -18.18 -9.68 3.77
CA GLU A 51 -19.01 -9.90 2.58
C GLU A 51 -18.83 -11.31 1.99
N GLY A 52 -17.73 -11.98 2.32
CA GLY A 52 -17.40 -13.33 1.83
C GLY A 52 -16.94 -13.37 0.38
N ASP A 53 -16.55 -12.25 -0.20
CA ASP A 53 -16.11 -12.13 -1.59
C ASP A 53 -14.60 -11.92 -1.76
N LYS A 54 -13.87 -11.63 -0.66
CA LYS A 54 -12.41 -11.51 -0.61
C LYS A 54 -11.84 -12.29 0.56
N ALA A 55 -10.59 -12.69 0.46
CA ALA A 55 -9.90 -13.34 1.56
C ALA A 55 -8.39 -13.08 1.54
N SER A 56 -7.80 -13.09 2.74
CA SER A 56 -6.37 -13.21 2.96
C SER A 56 -5.98 -14.68 3.21
N LEU A 57 -4.70 -14.99 3.06
CA LEU A 57 -4.17 -16.33 3.28
C LEU A 57 -2.92 -16.28 4.16
N LEU A 58 -2.85 -17.18 5.15
CA LEU A 58 -1.66 -17.43 5.96
C LEU A 58 -1.26 -18.89 5.86
N ALA A 59 0.01 -19.17 5.55
CA ALA A 59 0.57 -20.50 5.56
C ALA A 59 1.91 -20.52 6.29
N THR A 60 2.20 -21.61 7.00
CA THR A 60 3.47 -21.80 7.74
C THR A 60 4.22 -23.01 7.23
N ILE A 61 5.53 -22.85 6.98
CA ILE A 61 6.45 -23.89 6.55
C ILE A 61 7.56 -24.00 7.59
N GLY A 62 7.74 -25.22 8.15
CA GLY A 62 8.73 -25.48 9.19
C GLY A 62 8.12 -25.67 10.58
N PRO A 63 8.93 -25.64 11.64
CA PRO A 63 8.48 -25.94 13.01
C PRO A 63 7.69 -24.76 13.62
N ALA A 64 6.76 -25.06 14.52
CA ALA A 64 5.97 -24.06 15.24
C ALA A 64 6.77 -23.49 16.44
N VAL A 65 7.79 -22.70 16.17
CA VAL A 65 8.68 -22.07 17.16
C VAL A 65 8.84 -20.57 16.88
N ALA A 66 9.35 -19.83 17.86
CA ALA A 66 9.68 -18.40 17.70
C ALA A 66 10.83 -18.18 16.69
N GLY A 67 10.92 -16.95 16.17
CA GLY A 67 11.97 -16.54 15.24
C GLY A 67 11.61 -16.74 13.77
N GLY A 68 10.34 -16.98 13.46
CA GLY A 68 9.84 -17.07 12.10
C GLY A 68 9.98 -15.78 11.31
N VAL A 69 10.07 -15.91 9.99
CA VAL A 69 10.08 -14.78 9.05
C VAL A 69 8.84 -14.85 8.16
N VAL A 70 8.14 -13.73 8.04
CA VAL A 70 6.96 -13.58 7.19
C VAL A 70 7.36 -12.97 5.86
N LEU A 71 6.94 -13.60 4.77
CA LEU A 71 6.97 -13.08 3.40
C LEU A 71 5.55 -12.63 3.06
N SER A 72 5.33 -11.33 3.02
CA SER A 72 4.01 -10.74 2.83
C SER A 72 3.87 -10.05 1.48
N GLY A 73 2.68 -10.17 0.88
CA GLY A 73 2.32 -9.49 -0.35
C GLY A 73 0.81 -9.44 -0.58
N HIS A 74 0.37 -8.46 -1.38
CA HIS A 74 -1.03 -8.31 -1.76
C HIS A 74 -1.36 -9.05 -3.05
N THR A 75 -2.60 -9.51 -3.17
CA THR A 75 -3.09 -10.29 -4.31
C THR A 75 -3.90 -9.47 -5.31
N ASP A 76 -4.34 -8.29 -4.89
CA ASP A 76 -5.09 -7.37 -5.75
C ASP A 76 -4.17 -6.56 -6.66
N THR A 77 -4.76 -5.84 -7.59
CA THR A 77 -4.06 -5.01 -8.57
C THR A 77 -4.88 -3.79 -8.93
N VAL A 78 -4.21 -2.71 -9.38
CA VAL A 78 -4.90 -1.54 -9.93
C VAL A 78 -5.66 -1.86 -11.23
N PRO A 79 -6.73 -1.09 -11.55
CA PRO A 79 -7.49 -1.26 -12.79
C PRO A 79 -6.63 -1.08 -14.04
N VAL A 80 -7.02 -1.76 -15.12
CA VAL A 80 -6.44 -1.61 -16.47
C VAL A 80 -7.25 -0.68 -17.37
N SER A 81 -8.43 -0.27 -16.93
CA SER A 81 -9.33 0.63 -17.67
C SER A 81 -8.66 1.97 -17.96
N GLY A 82 -8.83 2.49 -19.18
CA GLY A 82 -8.22 3.75 -19.61
C GLY A 82 -6.73 3.67 -19.95
N GLN A 83 -6.13 2.49 -19.92
CA GLN A 83 -4.73 2.25 -20.29
C GLN A 83 -4.62 1.58 -21.66
N ASN A 84 -3.62 1.97 -22.45
CA ASN A 84 -3.36 1.41 -23.77
C ASN A 84 -2.37 0.25 -23.67
N TRP A 85 -2.85 -0.96 -23.41
CA TRP A 85 -2.05 -2.17 -23.36
C TRP A 85 -1.76 -2.71 -24.77
N SER A 86 -0.49 -3.12 -25.01
CA SER A 86 -0.11 -3.81 -26.25
C SER A 86 -0.55 -5.28 -26.29
N HIS A 87 -0.81 -5.87 -25.12
CA HIS A 87 -1.21 -7.26 -24.92
C HIS A 87 -2.38 -7.34 -23.96
N ASP A 88 -3.06 -8.47 -23.88
CA ASP A 88 -4.06 -8.71 -22.83
C ASP A 88 -3.35 -8.64 -21.46
N PRO A 89 -3.75 -7.72 -20.56
CA PRO A 89 -3.10 -7.53 -19.27
C PRO A 89 -3.18 -8.76 -18.33
N TYR A 90 -4.14 -9.65 -18.58
CA TYR A 90 -4.34 -10.88 -17.79
C TYR A 90 -3.81 -12.13 -18.50
N GLN A 91 -3.14 -11.97 -19.63
CA GLN A 91 -2.42 -13.02 -20.34
C GLN A 91 -0.93 -12.74 -20.32
N ALA A 92 -0.21 -13.36 -19.36
CA ALA A 92 1.22 -13.15 -19.21
C ALA A 92 1.98 -13.42 -20.51
N THR A 93 2.80 -12.46 -20.93
CA THR A 93 3.56 -12.52 -22.17
C THR A 93 5.05 -12.45 -21.85
N LEU A 94 5.78 -13.52 -22.20
CA LEU A 94 7.24 -13.57 -22.05
C LEU A 94 7.91 -13.04 -23.34
N LYS A 95 8.63 -11.92 -23.21
CA LYS A 95 9.33 -11.28 -24.32
C LYS A 95 10.60 -10.59 -23.83
N GLU A 96 11.71 -10.79 -24.54
CA GLU A 96 12.99 -10.09 -24.33
C GLU A 96 13.48 -10.13 -22.87
N GLY A 97 13.32 -11.27 -22.18
CA GLY A 97 13.75 -11.44 -20.79
C GLY A 97 12.83 -10.77 -19.75
N ARG A 98 11.61 -10.38 -20.16
CA ARG A 98 10.59 -9.75 -19.34
C ARG A 98 9.30 -10.55 -19.36
N LEU A 99 8.63 -10.59 -18.25
CA LEU A 99 7.28 -11.13 -18.12
C LEU A 99 6.30 -9.98 -17.99
N TYR A 100 5.49 -9.76 -19.02
CA TYR A 100 4.47 -8.71 -19.09
C TYR A 100 3.14 -9.22 -18.56
N GLY A 101 2.39 -8.36 -17.89
CA GLY A 101 1.03 -8.59 -17.40
C GLY A 101 0.73 -7.76 -16.16
N ARG A 102 -0.54 -7.47 -15.89
CA ARG A 102 -0.96 -6.73 -14.70
C ARG A 102 -0.65 -7.54 -13.43
N GLY A 103 0.02 -6.89 -12.47
CA GLY A 103 0.51 -7.52 -11.25
C GLY A 103 1.83 -8.28 -11.44
N SER A 104 2.44 -8.25 -12.62
CA SER A 104 3.71 -8.95 -12.84
C SER A 104 4.83 -8.39 -11.94
N VAL A 105 4.85 -7.09 -11.70
CA VAL A 105 5.79 -6.44 -10.78
C VAL A 105 5.12 -6.08 -9.46
N ASP A 106 3.84 -5.73 -9.47
CA ASP A 106 3.09 -5.25 -8.31
C ASP A 106 1.82 -6.07 -8.08
N MET A 107 1.84 -7.18 -7.23
CA MET A 107 3.10 -7.82 -6.81
C MET A 107 3.01 -9.35 -6.91
N LYS A 108 2.23 -9.86 -7.93
CA LYS A 108 2.08 -11.32 -8.17
C LYS A 108 3.40 -12.00 -8.54
N GLY A 109 4.38 -11.24 -9.06
CA GLY A 109 5.73 -11.74 -9.31
C GLY A 109 6.43 -12.21 -8.05
N PHE A 110 6.36 -11.42 -6.97
CA PHE A 110 6.87 -11.80 -5.65
C PHE A 110 6.12 -13.01 -5.08
N ILE A 111 4.78 -12.97 -5.10
CA ILE A 111 3.94 -14.08 -4.61
C ILE A 111 4.28 -15.38 -5.34
N GLY A 112 4.33 -15.34 -6.67
CA GLY A 112 4.62 -16.51 -7.49
C GLY A 112 6.03 -17.06 -7.26
N LEU A 113 7.01 -16.20 -7.02
CA LEU A 113 8.35 -16.62 -6.67
C LEU A 113 8.38 -17.31 -5.28
N CYS A 114 7.71 -16.74 -4.27
CA CYS A 114 7.58 -17.38 -2.95
C CYS A 114 6.93 -18.76 -3.04
N LEU A 115 5.86 -18.89 -3.82
CA LEU A 115 5.17 -20.17 -4.04
C LEU A 115 6.04 -21.19 -4.79
N ALA A 116 6.83 -20.73 -5.78
CA ALA A 116 7.75 -21.58 -6.50
C ALA A 116 8.87 -22.15 -5.62
N MET A 117 9.25 -21.43 -4.56
CA MET A 117 10.27 -21.84 -3.58
C MET A 117 9.75 -22.79 -2.51
N VAL A 118 8.45 -23.06 -2.45
CA VAL A 118 7.87 -23.94 -1.40
C VAL A 118 8.56 -25.30 -1.29
N PRO A 119 8.87 -26.05 -2.37
CA PRO A 119 9.62 -27.28 -2.24
C PRO A 119 11.02 -27.10 -1.67
N ASP A 120 11.73 -26.03 -2.09
CA ASP A 120 13.06 -25.73 -1.54
C ASP A 120 12.99 -25.44 -0.03
N PHE A 121 11.92 -24.76 0.43
CA PHE A 121 11.68 -24.51 1.85
C PHE A 121 11.39 -25.80 2.64
N LEU A 122 10.60 -26.72 2.05
CA LEU A 122 10.27 -28.01 2.67
C LEU A 122 11.46 -28.97 2.74
N ASP A 123 12.32 -28.97 1.73
CA ASP A 123 13.52 -29.79 1.68
C ASP A 123 14.63 -29.28 2.63
N ALA A 124 14.53 -28.02 3.06
CA ALA A 124 15.51 -27.42 3.96
C ALA A 124 15.26 -27.87 5.43
N PRO A 125 16.33 -28.12 6.22
CA PRO A 125 16.19 -28.46 7.64
C PRO A 125 15.90 -27.22 8.47
N LEU A 126 14.75 -26.60 8.26
CA LEU A 126 14.34 -25.38 8.94
C LEU A 126 14.29 -25.56 10.46
N LYS A 127 14.99 -24.71 11.18
CA LYS A 127 14.95 -24.58 12.64
C LYS A 127 13.94 -23.53 13.09
N ARG A 128 13.64 -22.57 12.24
CA ARG A 128 12.64 -21.51 12.43
C ARG A 128 11.75 -21.43 11.20
N PRO A 129 10.46 -21.15 11.37
CA PRO A 129 9.50 -21.21 10.26
C PRO A 129 9.68 -20.05 9.26
N LEU A 130 9.19 -20.30 8.04
CA LEU A 130 8.83 -19.30 7.06
C LEU A 130 7.31 -19.22 6.96
N HIS A 131 6.77 -18.02 6.95
CA HIS A 131 5.33 -17.80 6.80
C HIS A 131 5.07 -17.07 5.48
N LEU A 132 4.03 -17.50 4.76
CA LEU A 132 3.50 -16.82 3.59
C LEU A 132 2.20 -16.12 4.01
N ALA A 133 2.14 -14.80 3.86
CA ALA A 133 1.01 -13.98 4.25
C ALA A 133 0.55 -13.16 3.05
N PHE A 134 -0.63 -13.46 2.49
CA PHE A 134 -1.14 -12.81 1.30
C PHE A 134 -2.45 -12.12 1.61
N SER A 135 -2.51 -10.82 1.33
CA SER A 135 -3.60 -9.91 1.63
C SER A 135 -4.41 -9.52 0.37
N TYR A 136 -5.36 -8.62 0.53
CA TYR A 136 -6.17 -8.00 -0.52
C TYR A 136 -6.40 -6.52 -0.21
N ASP A 137 -6.87 -5.75 -1.21
CA ASP A 137 -7.21 -4.32 -1.11
C ASP A 137 -6.06 -3.40 -0.68
N GLU A 138 -4.81 -3.80 -0.96
CA GLU A 138 -3.66 -2.92 -0.76
C GLU A 138 -3.78 -1.68 -1.65
N GLU A 139 -4.06 -1.88 -2.93
CA GLU A 139 -4.12 -0.87 -3.99
C GLU A 139 -5.29 0.14 -3.85
N SER A 140 -6.20 -0.11 -2.91
CA SER A 140 -7.35 0.75 -2.67
C SER A 140 -7.37 1.35 -1.27
N THR A 141 -7.25 0.52 -0.24
CA THR A 141 -7.42 0.96 1.16
C THR A 141 -6.28 0.57 2.09
N CYS A 142 -5.45 -0.41 1.72
CA CYS A 142 -4.49 -1.09 2.60
C CYS A 142 -5.12 -1.69 3.88
N LEU A 143 -6.44 -1.91 3.92
CA LEU A 143 -7.13 -2.44 5.12
C LEU A 143 -7.30 -3.96 5.10
N GLY A 144 -7.21 -4.60 3.93
CA GLY A 144 -7.39 -6.04 3.80
C GLY A 144 -6.33 -6.87 4.54
N CYS A 145 -5.18 -6.27 4.87
CA CYS A 145 -4.15 -6.91 5.68
C CYS A 145 -4.47 -6.94 7.17
N LEU A 146 -5.32 -6.06 7.70
CA LEU A 146 -5.53 -5.93 9.14
C LEU A 146 -6.04 -7.22 9.81
N PRO A 147 -7.09 -7.92 9.29
CA PRO A 147 -7.52 -9.20 9.84
C PRO A 147 -6.42 -10.27 9.78
N LEU A 148 -5.58 -10.25 8.73
CA LEU A 148 -4.46 -11.17 8.58
C LEU A 148 -3.39 -10.89 9.64
N ILE A 149 -3.01 -9.64 9.86
CA ILE A 149 -2.01 -9.22 10.86
C ILE A 149 -2.49 -9.58 12.28
N ASP A 150 -3.77 -9.29 12.59
CA ASP A 150 -4.36 -9.64 13.89
C ASP A 150 -4.36 -11.17 14.10
N HIS A 151 -4.74 -11.94 13.07
CA HIS A 151 -4.68 -13.40 13.13
C HIS A 151 -3.25 -13.93 13.33
N MET A 152 -2.26 -13.34 12.65
CA MET A 152 -0.84 -13.69 12.84
C MET A 152 -0.38 -13.44 14.27
N ARG A 153 -0.71 -12.26 14.83
CA ARG A 153 -0.37 -11.90 16.22
C ARG A 153 -0.95 -12.91 17.22
N ASP A 154 -2.18 -13.38 16.98
CA ASP A 154 -2.91 -14.23 17.89
C ASP A 154 -2.52 -15.73 17.77
N THR A 155 -1.98 -16.15 16.62
CA THR A 155 -1.76 -17.57 16.32
C THR A 155 -0.31 -17.98 16.09
N LEU A 156 0.56 -17.06 15.65
CA LEU A 156 1.96 -17.39 15.42
C LEU A 156 2.79 -17.22 16.68
N PRO A 157 3.81 -18.08 16.89
CA PRO A 157 4.89 -17.78 17.81
C PRO A 157 5.59 -16.45 17.44
N ASP A 158 6.39 -15.88 18.36
CA ASP A 158 7.07 -14.60 18.15
C ASP A 158 7.80 -14.55 16.78
N VAL A 159 7.36 -13.63 15.93
CA VAL A 159 7.90 -13.41 14.57
C VAL A 159 9.12 -12.51 14.66
N ALA A 160 10.23 -12.93 14.07
CA ALA A 160 11.48 -12.15 14.06
C ALA A 160 11.44 -10.99 13.07
N ALA A 161 10.83 -11.19 11.90
CA ALA A 161 10.80 -10.19 10.84
C ALA A 161 9.62 -10.39 9.89
N VAL A 162 9.10 -9.29 9.36
CA VAL A 162 8.18 -9.25 8.24
C VAL A 162 8.88 -8.57 7.05
N ILE A 163 8.83 -9.20 5.89
CA ILE A 163 9.39 -8.69 4.64
C ILE A 163 8.21 -8.52 3.67
N ILE A 164 7.87 -7.27 3.37
CA ILE A 164 6.86 -6.92 2.38
C ILE A 164 7.53 -6.91 1.00
N GLY A 165 6.98 -7.65 0.06
CA GLY A 165 7.61 -7.92 -1.23
C GLY A 165 7.36 -6.89 -2.33
N GLU A 166 7.05 -5.63 -1.97
CA GLU A 166 6.90 -4.53 -2.94
C GLU A 166 8.14 -4.31 -3.80
N PRO A 167 7.98 -3.82 -5.05
CA PRO A 167 9.05 -3.72 -6.03
C PRO A 167 10.08 -2.63 -5.69
N THR A 168 11.12 -3.02 -4.96
CA THR A 168 12.21 -2.14 -4.52
C THR A 168 13.55 -2.42 -5.21
N GLU A 169 13.57 -3.22 -6.29
CA GLU A 169 14.80 -3.70 -6.95
C GLU A 169 15.72 -4.49 -6.00
N GLY A 170 15.12 -5.14 -4.99
CA GLY A 170 15.82 -5.85 -3.93
C GLY A 170 16.52 -4.92 -2.92
N ARG A 171 16.24 -3.61 -2.95
CA ARG A 171 16.74 -2.69 -1.92
C ARG A 171 15.94 -2.86 -0.63
N VAL A 172 16.63 -2.79 0.50
CA VAL A 172 16.02 -2.81 1.81
C VAL A 172 15.48 -1.41 2.12
N VAL A 173 14.16 -1.27 2.10
CA VAL A 173 13.46 -0.05 2.44
C VAL A 173 12.96 -0.17 3.87
N SER A 174 13.48 0.68 4.75
CA SER A 174 13.13 0.71 6.17
C SER A 174 12.23 1.89 6.55
N ALA A 175 11.83 2.69 5.56
CA ALA A 175 10.94 3.83 5.77
C ALA A 175 10.06 4.08 4.55
N HIS A 176 8.76 4.35 4.77
CA HIS A 176 7.89 4.92 3.75
C HIS A 176 6.96 5.98 4.34
N LYS A 177 6.45 6.87 3.49
CA LYS A 177 5.48 7.88 3.93
C LYS A 177 4.14 7.24 4.26
N GLY A 178 3.45 7.79 5.26
CA GLY A 178 2.04 7.48 5.49
C GLY A 178 1.14 8.22 4.49
N VAL A 179 -0.12 7.83 4.44
CA VAL A 179 -1.15 8.42 3.59
C VAL A 179 -2.39 8.71 4.41
N HIS A 180 -2.90 9.92 4.27
CA HIS A 180 -4.17 10.34 4.87
C HIS A 180 -4.95 11.15 3.86
N ALA A 181 -6.19 10.82 3.60
CA ALA A 181 -7.03 11.53 2.65
C ALA A 181 -8.34 11.98 3.30
N TRP A 182 -8.73 13.17 2.92
CA TRP A 182 -9.94 13.79 3.44
C TRP A 182 -10.75 14.45 2.32
N ARG A 183 -12.05 14.52 2.59
CA ARG A 183 -13.01 15.24 1.80
C ARG A 183 -13.61 16.37 2.64
N THR A 184 -13.47 17.61 2.19
CA THR A 184 -14.12 18.76 2.82
C THR A 184 -15.31 19.20 1.99
N GLU A 185 -16.48 19.24 2.61
CA GLU A 185 -17.75 19.67 2.02
C GLU A 185 -18.15 21.02 2.59
N VAL A 186 -18.56 21.94 1.73
CA VAL A 186 -19.01 23.29 2.09
C VAL A 186 -20.44 23.47 1.60
N THR A 187 -21.35 23.79 2.51
CA THR A 187 -22.75 24.12 2.20
C THR A 187 -23.03 25.57 2.51
N GLY A 188 -23.39 26.33 1.50
CA GLY A 188 -23.76 27.73 1.57
C GLY A 188 -25.24 27.95 1.25
N VAL A 189 -25.60 29.19 0.86
CA VAL A 189 -26.98 29.60 0.51
C VAL A 189 -26.99 30.05 -0.96
N PRO A 190 -27.80 29.41 -1.82
CA PRO A 190 -27.91 29.84 -3.21
C PRO A 190 -28.73 31.13 -3.32
N ALA A 191 -28.33 31.98 -4.25
CA ALA A 191 -29.09 33.19 -4.64
C ALA A 191 -28.80 33.53 -6.10
N HIS A 192 -29.56 34.46 -6.66
CA HIS A 192 -29.23 35.04 -7.98
C HIS A 192 -27.87 35.75 -7.90
N SER A 193 -26.99 35.53 -8.87
CA SER A 193 -25.61 36.09 -8.85
C SER A 193 -25.53 37.60 -8.76
N SER A 194 -26.60 38.31 -9.18
CA SER A 194 -26.72 39.80 -9.03
C SER A 194 -27.10 40.25 -7.61
N ARG A 195 -27.44 39.31 -6.71
CA ARG A 195 -27.83 39.58 -5.32
C ARG A 195 -26.94 38.76 -4.35
N PRO A 196 -25.63 39.06 -4.33
CA PRO A 196 -24.70 38.36 -3.43
C PRO A 196 -25.00 38.59 -1.94
N ASP A 197 -25.75 39.66 -1.62
CA ASP A 197 -26.22 39.96 -0.27
C ASP A 197 -27.27 38.99 0.27
N LEU A 198 -27.89 38.18 -0.59
CA LEU A 198 -28.90 37.16 -0.23
C LEU A 198 -28.36 35.71 -0.21
N GLY A 199 -27.08 35.52 -0.54
CA GLY A 199 -26.50 34.18 -0.62
C GLY A 199 -25.17 34.06 0.10
N VAL A 200 -24.75 32.82 0.31
CA VAL A 200 -23.42 32.48 0.84
C VAL A 200 -22.73 31.54 -0.13
N SER A 201 -21.65 32.00 -0.78
CA SER A 201 -21.00 31.26 -1.84
C SER A 201 -20.10 30.16 -1.32
N ALA A 202 -20.50 28.90 -1.44
CA ALA A 202 -19.70 27.74 -1.04
C ALA A 202 -18.32 27.71 -1.77
N THR A 203 -18.28 28.16 -3.05
CA THR A 203 -17.02 28.18 -3.82
C THR A 203 -16.02 29.22 -3.30
N PHE A 204 -16.45 30.36 -2.77
CA PHE A 204 -15.54 31.34 -2.18
C PHE A 204 -14.95 30.81 -0.86
N TYR A 205 -15.73 30.12 -0.05
CA TYR A 205 -15.22 29.50 1.17
C TYR A 205 -14.30 28.31 0.87
N ALA A 206 -14.63 27.50 -0.14
CA ALA A 206 -13.75 26.45 -0.63
C ALA A 206 -12.39 27.00 -1.09
N ALA A 207 -12.37 28.13 -1.82
CA ALA A 207 -11.12 28.78 -2.23
C ALA A 207 -10.28 29.25 -1.03
N ARG A 208 -10.91 29.74 0.04
CA ARG A 208 -10.22 30.11 1.30
C ARG A 208 -9.61 28.89 1.99
N ILE A 209 -10.32 27.76 2.00
CA ILE A 209 -9.81 26.49 2.53
C ILE A 209 -8.61 26.02 1.71
N ILE A 210 -8.68 26.05 0.37
CA ILE A 210 -7.55 25.69 -0.50
C ILE A 210 -6.33 26.58 -0.20
N SER A 211 -6.53 27.88 0.00
CA SER A 211 -5.43 28.80 0.34
C SER A 211 -4.79 28.47 1.70
N GLU A 212 -5.56 27.95 2.67
CA GLU A 212 -4.99 27.48 3.95
C GLU A 212 -4.26 26.16 3.78
N LEU A 213 -4.79 25.22 2.98
CA LEU A 213 -4.11 23.97 2.63
C LEU A 213 -2.78 24.24 1.91
N GLU A 214 -2.74 25.19 0.97
CA GLU A 214 -1.52 25.62 0.30
C GLU A 214 -0.49 26.21 1.29
N ARG A 215 -0.93 27.06 2.21
CA ARG A 215 -0.05 27.60 3.28
C ARG A 215 0.51 26.45 4.13
N THR A 216 -0.34 25.51 4.53
CA THR A 216 0.07 24.35 5.30
C THR A 216 1.10 23.50 4.54
N ALA A 217 0.87 23.25 3.24
CA ALA A 217 1.83 22.54 2.38
C ALA A 217 3.19 23.27 2.30
N ASN A 218 3.17 24.61 2.18
CA ASN A 218 4.39 25.41 2.17
C ASN A 218 5.13 25.38 3.51
N ASP A 219 4.41 25.41 4.63
CA ASP A 219 4.99 25.28 5.97
C ASP A 219 5.67 23.92 6.16
N LEU A 220 5.02 22.82 5.73
CA LEU A 220 5.61 21.48 5.76
C LEU A 220 6.90 21.40 4.93
N ARG A 221 6.94 22.05 3.76
CA ARG A 221 8.14 22.12 2.91
C ARG A 221 9.32 22.79 3.58
N THR A 222 9.10 23.73 4.50
CA THR A 222 10.20 24.39 5.25
C THR A 222 10.88 23.46 6.26
N GLN A 223 10.30 22.26 6.52
CA GLN A 223 10.81 21.25 7.44
C GLN A 223 11.64 20.17 6.73
N ALA A 224 12.14 20.42 5.54
CA ALA A 224 12.84 19.46 4.67
C ALA A 224 14.06 18.74 5.31
N SER A 225 14.68 19.32 6.34
CA SER A 225 15.80 18.69 7.05
C SER A 225 15.44 17.43 7.86
N ARG A 226 14.15 17.08 7.97
CA ARG A 226 13.68 15.93 8.76
C ARG A 226 13.54 14.65 7.94
N GLY A 227 13.54 14.74 6.61
CA GLY A 227 13.24 13.64 5.71
C GLY A 227 14.37 13.23 4.78
N GLU A 228 15.64 13.17 5.27
CA GLU A 228 16.82 12.89 4.43
C GLU A 228 16.74 11.60 3.60
N LEU A 229 15.94 10.62 4.04
CA LEU A 229 15.73 9.37 3.31
C LEU A 229 14.74 9.48 2.13
N PHE A 230 14.05 10.61 1.98
CA PHE A 230 12.91 10.75 1.07
C PHE A 230 13.13 11.80 -0.02
N GLU A 231 12.47 11.59 -1.16
CA GLU A 231 12.35 12.58 -2.24
C GLU A 231 10.85 12.83 -2.52
N PRO A 232 10.31 14.03 -2.26
CA PRO A 232 10.93 15.14 -1.55
C PRO A 232 11.09 14.88 -0.03
N PRO A 233 12.08 15.53 0.64
CA PRO A 233 12.47 15.24 2.03
C PRO A 233 11.56 15.90 3.09
N TYR A 234 10.27 16.01 2.83
CA TYR A 234 9.26 16.60 3.71
C TYR A 234 7.89 15.95 3.49
N SER A 235 6.99 16.13 4.46
CA SER A 235 5.58 15.73 4.31
C SER A 235 4.91 16.59 3.26
N THR A 236 4.18 15.95 2.34
CA THR A 236 3.52 16.63 1.22
C THR A 236 2.01 16.67 1.41
N LEU A 237 1.40 17.84 1.14
CA LEU A 237 -0.04 18.02 1.16
C LEU A 237 -0.48 18.50 -0.22
N HIS A 238 -1.56 17.92 -0.74
CA HIS A 238 -2.08 18.18 -2.07
C HIS A 238 -3.61 18.23 -2.07
N VAL A 239 -4.18 19.17 -2.81
CA VAL A 239 -5.62 19.18 -3.14
C VAL A 239 -5.78 18.53 -4.51
N SER A 240 -6.40 17.36 -4.55
CA SER A 240 -6.50 16.55 -5.78
C SER A 240 -7.66 16.96 -6.67
N THR A 241 -8.82 17.28 -6.08
CA THR A 241 -9.99 17.72 -6.85
C THR A 241 -10.75 18.83 -6.14
N ILE A 242 -11.42 19.67 -6.94
CA ILE A 242 -12.40 20.66 -6.50
C ILE A 242 -13.61 20.59 -7.40
N GLN A 243 -14.79 20.58 -6.80
CA GLN A 243 -16.08 20.65 -7.49
C GLN A 243 -16.95 21.66 -6.76
N GLY A 244 -17.72 22.47 -7.50
CA GLY A 244 -18.63 23.43 -6.85
C GLY A 244 -19.43 24.25 -7.83
N GLY A 245 -20.66 24.61 -7.41
CA GLY A 245 -21.61 25.36 -8.24
C GLY A 245 -22.20 24.53 -9.38
N ASN A 246 -23.29 25.04 -9.98
CA ASN A 246 -24.03 24.35 -11.04
C ASN A 246 -24.40 25.27 -12.21
N ALA A 247 -24.33 26.61 -12.04
CA ALA A 247 -24.62 27.57 -13.08
C ALA A 247 -23.93 28.93 -12.82
N THR A 248 -23.61 29.67 -13.88
CA THR A 248 -22.88 30.93 -13.80
C THR A 248 -23.68 32.08 -13.18
N ASN A 249 -25.01 32.00 -13.21
CA ASN A 249 -25.92 33.03 -12.69
C ASN A 249 -26.53 32.67 -11.32
N ILE A 250 -26.00 31.64 -10.64
CA ILE A 250 -26.44 31.21 -9.32
C ILE A 250 -25.22 31.24 -8.38
N ILE A 251 -25.37 31.79 -7.18
CA ILE A 251 -24.39 31.65 -6.11
C ILE A 251 -24.32 30.18 -5.71
N ALA A 252 -23.12 29.59 -5.72
CA ALA A 252 -22.91 28.19 -5.46
C ALA A 252 -23.36 27.80 -4.04
N LYS A 253 -24.30 26.87 -3.95
CA LYS A 253 -24.74 26.29 -2.69
C LYS A 253 -23.71 25.31 -2.13
N ASP A 254 -23.15 24.47 -2.99
CA ASP A 254 -22.29 23.37 -2.57
C ASP A 254 -20.91 23.47 -3.23
N ALA A 255 -19.88 23.11 -2.46
CA ALA A 255 -18.55 22.84 -2.97
C ALA A 255 -17.92 21.67 -2.21
N ARG A 256 -17.04 20.93 -2.89
CA ARG A 256 -16.34 19.77 -2.35
C ARG A 256 -14.89 19.80 -2.77
N LEU A 257 -14.01 19.45 -1.82
CA LEU A 257 -12.56 19.33 -2.02
C LEU A 257 -12.13 17.93 -1.60
N HIS A 258 -11.24 17.31 -2.38
CA HIS A 258 -10.49 16.13 -1.94
C HIS A 258 -9.03 16.54 -1.78
N TRP A 259 -8.42 16.18 -0.66
CA TRP A 259 -7.04 16.52 -0.36
C TRP A 259 -6.35 15.40 0.43
N GLU A 260 -5.05 15.29 0.24
CA GLU A 260 -4.21 14.20 0.74
C GLU A 260 -2.96 14.75 1.43
N LEU A 261 -2.57 14.10 2.52
CA LEU A 261 -1.29 14.27 3.20
C LEU A 261 -0.47 12.99 3.04
N ARG A 262 0.76 13.12 2.56
CA ARG A 262 1.79 12.08 2.64
C ARG A 262 2.78 12.48 3.72
N ASN A 263 2.62 11.95 4.94
CA ASN A 263 3.44 12.34 6.08
C ASN A 263 4.75 11.55 6.14
N LEU A 264 5.82 12.21 6.58
CA LEU A 264 7.05 11.54 7.00
C LEU A 264 6.81 10.70 8.26
N PRO A 265 7.62 9.63 8.48
CA PRO A 265 7.68 8.98 9.79
C PRO A 265 7.95 9.99 10.90
N GLY A 266 7.19 9.89 11.98
CA GLY A 266 7.29 10.80 13.14
C GLY A 266 6.55 12.14 13.00
N ASP A 267 6.05 12.51 11.82
CA ASP A 267 5.11 13.62 11.71
C ASP A 267 3.71 13.18 12.14
N THR A 268 2.97 14.10 12.73
CA THR A 268 1.64 13.83 13.30
C THR A 268 0.55 14.30 12.33
N PRO A 269 -0.09 13.41 11.57
CA PRO A 269 -1.18 13.79 10.65
C PRO A 269 -2.31 14.53 11.36
N ASP A 270 -2.60 14.18 12.61
CA ASP A 270 -3.61 14.83 13.44
C ASP A 270 -3.32 16.32 13.65
N ALA A 271 -2.06 16.74 13.70
CA ALA A 271 -1.72 18.15 13.82
C ALA A 271 -2.10 18.94 12.56
N VAL A 272 -1.90 18.37 11.38
CA VAL A 272 -2.34 18.96 10.11
C VAL A 272 -3.86 19.01 10.05
N ARG A 273 -4.51 17.91 10.42
CA ARG A 273 -5.97 17.81 10.47
C ARG A 273 -6.57 18.83 11.43
N ALA A 274 -6.07 18.94 12.66
CA ALA A 274 -6.54 19.90 13.65
C ALA A 274 -6.40 21.35 13.16
N ARG A 275 -5.28 21.70 12.51
CA ARG A 275 -5.09 23.02 11.92
C ARG A 275 -6.17 23.37 10.89
N VAL A 276 -6.51 22.40 10.02
CA VAL A 276 -7.56 22.57 9.00
C VAL A 276 -8.92 22.66 9.66
N ASP A 277 -9.21 21.83 10.65
CA ASP A 277 -10.48 21.83 11.39
C ASP A 277 -10.69 23.15 12.14
N ASP A 278 -9.67 23.68 12.80
CA ASP A 278 -9.72 25.00 13.46
C ASP A 278 -9.99 26.13 12.47
N PHE A 279 -9.39 26.06 11.27
CA PHE A 279 -9.62 27.05 10.24
C PHE A 279 -11.05 26.96 9.67
N THR A 280 -11.51 25.76 9.33
CA THR A 280 -12.85 25.52 8.78
C THR A 280 -13.95 25.82 9.78
N ALA A 281 -13.74 25.57 11.08
CA ALA A 281 -14.67 25.94 12.14
C ALA A 281 -14.90 27.46 12.21
N ARG A 282 -13.82 28.27 12.12
CA ARG A 282 -13.97 29.74 12.06
C ARG A 282 -14.72 30.19 10.81
N LEU A 283 -14.47 29.59 9.66
CA LEU A 283 -15.19 29.90 8.43
C LEU A 283 -16.67 29.51 8.53
N ALA A 284 -16.99 28.37 9.14
CA ALA A 284 -18.38 27.94 9.35
C ALA A 284 -19.15 28.93 10.21
N LEU A 285 -18.55 29.43 11.30
CA LEU A 285 -19.17 30.48 12.13
C LEU A 285 -19.44 31.76 11.34
N GLU A 286 -18.47 32.22 10.52
CA GLU A 286 -18.65 33.38 9.64
C GLU A 286 -19.83 33.18 8.65
N MET A 287 -19.92 31.99 8.05
CA MET A 287 -21.04 31.65 7.16
C MET A 287 -22.39 31.65 7.92
N GLN A 288 -22.41 31.14 9.13
CA GLN A 288 -23.62 31.02 9.98
C GLN A 288 -24.14 32.38 10.49
N GLU A 289 -23.30 33.43 10.50
CA GLU A 289 -23.78 34.81 10.73
C GLU A 289 -24.78 35.27 9.66
N HIS A 290 -24.65 34.71 8.44
CA HIS A 290 -25.56 35.00 7.31
C HIS A 290 -26.75 34.04 7.27
N SER A 291 -26.49 32.72 7.50
CA SER A 291 -27.53 31.70 7.54
C SER A 291 -27.12 30.52 8.40
N PRO A 292 -27.95 30.08 9.38
CA PRO A 292 -27.62 28.97 10.28
C PRO A 292 -27.55 27.59 9.59
N GLU A 293 -28.04 27.48 8.35
CA GLU A 293 -27.95 26.25 7.55
C GLU A 293 -26.59 26.04 6.87
N CYS A 294 -25.72 27.05 6.89
CA CYS A 294 -24.38 26.95 6.36
C CYS A 294 -23.52 25.99 7.21
N ALA A 295 -22.71 25.19 6.53
CA ALA A 295 -21.83 24.21 7.17
C ALA A 295 -20.55 23.97 6.40
N ILE A 296 -19.50 23.62 7.13
CA ILE A 296 -18.27 23.03 6.58
C ILE A 296 -18.00 21.76 7.36
N GLN A 297 -17.79 20.66 6.64
CA GLN A 297 -17.51 19.37 7.26
C GLN A 297 -16.32 18.72 6.55
N THR A 298 -15.34 18.23 7.32
CA THR A 298 -14.24 17.44 6.79
C THR A 298 -14.38 16.00 7.28
N LEU A 299 -14.44 15.09 6.33
CA LEU A 299 -14.61 13.65 6.54
C LEU A 299 -13.36 12.92 6.02
N GLU A 300 -13.07 11.76 6.56
CA GLU A 300 -12.12 10.85 5.93
C GLU A 300 -12.68 10.40 4.58
N ASP A 301 -11.82 10.36 3.56
CA ASP A 301 -12.22 10.03 2.19
C ASP A 301 -11.94 8.55 1.89
N TYR A 302 -10.78 8.07 2.30
CA TYR A 302 -10.43 6.66 2.35
C TYR A 302 -9.50 6.40 3.54
N ALA A 303 -9.23 5.13 3.80
CA ALA A 303 -8.48 4.73 4.98
C ALA A 303 -7.09 5.35 5.03
N SER A 304 -6.72 5.80 6.22
CA SER A 304 -5.37 6.24 6.51
C SER A 304 -4.42 5.04 6.56
N VAL A 305 -3.20 5.21 6.04
CA VAL A 305 -2.14 4.20 6.09
C VAL A 305 -0.98 4.75 6.92
N PRO A 306 -0.55 4.08 7.99
CA PRO A 306 0.57 4.54 8.81
C PRO A 306 1.87 4.58 8.01
N ALA A 307 2.76 5.51 8.35
CA ALA A 307 4.12 5.50 7.82
C ALA A 307 4.92 4.32 8.39
N LEU A 308 5.83 3.75 7.59
CA LEU A 308 6.86 2.85 8.10
C LEU A 308 8.00 3.69 8.66
N THR A 309 8.34 3.48 9.92
CA THR A 309 9.38 4.22 10.64
C THR A 309 10.64 3.35 10.79
N PRO A 310 11.85 3.88 10.52
CA PRO A 310 13.07 3.13 10.76
C PRO A 310 13.16 2.71 12.24
N GLU A 311 13.35 1.42 12.49
CA GLU A 311 13.45 0.89 13.84
C GLU A 311 14.90 1.01 14.35
N PRO A 312 15.14 1.56 15.54
CA PRO A 312 16.44 1.40 16.20
C PRO A 312 16.69 -0.10 16.44
N ASP A 313 17.78 -0.64 15.89
CA ASP A 313 18.15 -2.06 15.99
C ASP A 313 17.03 -3.03 15.51
N GLY A 314 16.27 -2.64 14.50
CA GLY A 314 15.16 -3.43 13.92
C GLY A 314 15.62 -4.81 13.46
N LYS A 315 14.94 -5.85 13.93
CA LYS A 315 15.27 -7.25 13.57
C LYS A 315 15.12 -7.49 12.07
N ALA A 316 14.05 -6.96 11.45
CA ALA A 316 13.80 -7.10 10.03
C ALA A 316 14.86 -6.39 9.18
N GLU A 317 15.23 -5.15 9.53
CA GLU A 317 16.27 -4.39 8.85
C GLU A 317 17.62 -5.09 8.95
N THR A 318 18.00 -5.52 10.17
CA THR A 318 19.26 -6.25 10.43
C THR A 318 19.34 -7.53 9.59
N LEU A 319 18.27 -8.32 9.58
CA LEU A 319 18.18 -9.53 8.78
C LEU A 319 18.30 -9.22 7.29
N ALA A 320 17.52 -8.29 6.78
CA ALA A 320 17.50 -7.94 5.36
C ALA A 320 18.85 -7.40 4.88
N PHE A 321 19.54 -6.58 5.68
CA PHE A 321 20.90 -6.13 5.39
C PHE A 321 21.91 -7.30 5.37
N ALA A 322 21.81 -8.23 6.30
CA ALA A 322 22.67 -9.41 6.30
C ALA A 322 22.45 -10.28 5.04
N LEU A 323 21.20 -10.40 4.58
CA LEU A 323 20.84 -11.20 3.40
C LEU A 323 21.18 -10.52 2.07
N THR A 324 21.09 -9.20 1.98
CA THR A 324 21.34 -8.42 0.76
C THR A 324 22.80 -7.95 0.65
N GLY A 325 23.49 -7.81 1.76
CA GLY A 325 24.80 -7.17 1.85
C GLY A 325 24.75 -5.63 1.82
N GLN A 326 23.55 -5.05 1.82
CA GLN A 326 23.36 -3.59 1.92
C GLN A 326 23.65 -3.10 3.33
N ARG A 327 23.94 -1.82 3.45
CA ARG A 327 24.28 -1.18 4.74
C ARG A 327 23.65 0.19 4.93
N GLU A 328 23.02 0.71 3.88
CA GLU A 328 22.42 2.05 3.90
C GLU A 328 20.89 1.93 3.92
N ARG A 329 20.28 2.70 4.80
CA ARG A 329 18.84 2.85 4.87
C ARG A 329 18.30 3.53 3.62
N CYS A 330 17.15 3.09 3.17
CA CYS A 330 16.42 3.67 2.04
C CYS A 330 14.99 3.99 2.49
N GLY A 331 14.49 5.14 2.05
CA GLY A 331 13.10 5.53 2.19
C GLY A 331 12.42 5.66 0.82
N VAL A 332 11.11 5.42 0.79
CA VAL A 332 10.28 5.59 -0.42
C VAL A 332 9.08 6.49 -0.15
N GLY A 333 8.63 7.20 -1.19
CA GLY A 333 7.50 8.13 -1.07
C GLY A 333 6.12 7.47 -1.13
N PHE A 334 6.03 6.25 -1.68
CA PHE A 334 4.78 5.48 -1.68
C PHE A 334 4.57 4.77 -0.33
N CYS A 335 3.34 4.45 0.01
CA CYS A 335 2.99 3.65 1.19
C CYS A 335 2.83 2.18 0.79
N SER A 336 2.80 1.32 1.80
CA SER A 336 2.47 -0.10 1.70
C SER A 336 1.86 -0.60 3.00
N GLU A 337 1.47 -1.87 3.05
CA GLU A 337 1.00 -2.51 4.27
C GLU A 337 2.04 -2.54 5.41
N ALA A 338 3.33 -2.27 5.12
CA ALA A 338 4.41 -2.33 6.11
C ALA A 338 4.16 -1.44 7.33
N GLY A 339 3.55 -0.27 7.13
CA GLY A 339 3.16 0.61 8.24
C GLY A 339 2.16 -0.05 9.20
N TRP A 340 1.20 -0.83 8.69
CA TRP A 340 0.23 -1.57 9.50
C TRP A 340 0.85 -2.73 10.27
N PHE A 341 1.78 -3.47 9.65
CA PHE A 341 2.53 -4.51 10.36
C PHE A 341 3.32 -3.93 11.52
N GLN A 342 4.01 -2.80 11.29
CA GLN A 342 4.77 -2.12 12.34
C GLN A 342 3.87 -1.55 13.44
N ASP A 343 2.73 -0.96 13.10
CA ASP A 343 1.75 -0.46 14.07
C ASP A 343 1.20 -1.58 14.99
N ARG A 344 1.16 -2.81 14.50
CA ARG A 344 0.79 -4.02 15.26
C ARG A 344 1.96 -4.69 15.98
N GLY A 345 3.15 -4.07 15.98
CA GLY A 345 4.32 -4.50 16.74
C GLY A 345 5.24 -5.49 16.03
N PHE A 346 5.08 -5.69 14.71
CA PHE A 346 6.01 -6.51 13.93
C PHE A 346 7.18 -5.67 13.43
N SER A 347 8.41 -6.16 13.63
CA SER A 347 9.58 -5.59 12.96
C SER A 347 9.48 -5.84 11.46
N THR A 348 9.50 -4.76 10.66
CA THR A 348 9.07 -4.81 9.26
C THR A 348 10.00 -4.02 8.34
N VAL A 349 10.28 -4.56 7.15
CA VAL A 349 10.92 -3.87 6.04
C VAL A 349 10.21 -4.17 4.73
N VAL A 350 10.41 -3.30 3.74
CA VAL A 350 9.98 -3.55 2.37
C VAL A 350 11.20 -3.96 1.56
N CYS A 351 11.11 -5.11 0.89
CA CYS A 351 12.18 -5.61 0.03
C CYS A 351 11.61 -6.64 -0.95
N GLY A 352 11.53 -6.31 -2.22
CA GLY A 352 11.00 -7.21 -3.24
C GLY A 352 11.64 -7.03 -4.61
N PRO A 353 11.35 -7.94 -5.55
CA PRO A 353 11.88 -7.91 -6.91
C PRO A 353 11.16 -6.87 -7.77
N GLY A 354 11.84 -6.37 -8.79
CA GLY A 354 11.28 -5.45 -9.76
C GLY A 354 11.32 -4.00 -9.30
N SER A 355 10.88 -3.11 -10.18
CA SER A 355 10.93 -1.66 -9.98
C SER A 355 9.55 -1.06 -9.96
N ILE A 356 9.22 -0.26 -8.93
CA ILE A 356 7.97 0.50 -8.81
C ILE A 356 7.71 1.39 -10.03
N ALA A 357 8.76 1.78 -10.77
CA ALA A 357 8.63 2.56 -11.99
C ALA A 357 7.86 1.82 -13.10
N GLN A 358 7.66 0.51 -13.00
CA GLN A 358 6.88 -0.30 -13.94
C GLN A 358 5.43 -0.54 -13.48
N ALA A 359 5.11 -0.29 -12.21
CA ALA A 359 3.78 -0.44 -11.65
C ALA A 359 2.77 0.58 -12.20
N HIS A 360 1.48 0.28 -12.10
CA HIS A 360 0.32 1.16 -12.36
C HIS A 360 0.20 1.71 -13.79
N LYS A 361 0.92 1.18 -14.74
CA LYS A 361 0.87 1.61 -16.16
C LYS A 361 0.59 0.46 -17.12
N ALA A 362 0.25 0.78 -18.36
CA ALA A 362 0.13 -0.20 -19.44
C ALA A 362 1.47 -0.90 -19.69
N ASP A 363 1.40 -2.15 -20.14
CA ASP A 363 2.56 -2.99 -20.40
C ASP A 363 3.50 -3.14 -19.17
N GLU A 364 2.89 -3.22 -18.00
CA GLU A 364 3.59 -3.58 -16.76
C GLU A 364 4.38 -4.87 -16.96
N TYR A 365 5.62 -4.89 -16.46
CA TYR A 365 6.48 -6.06 -16.56
C TYR A 365 7.42 -6.21 -15.38
N ILE A 366 7.91 -7.43 -15.18
CA ILE A 366 9.05 -7.72 -14.32
C ILE A 366 10.18 -8.34 -15.15
N ASP A 367 11.43 -7.89 -14.96
CA ASP A 367 12.60 -8.49 -15.56
C ASP A 367 12.89 -9.87 -14.91
N ILE A 368 13.11 -10.90 -15.71
CA ILE A 368 13.42 -12.26 -15.18
C ILE A 368 14.70 -12.22 -14.33
N ALA A 369 15.66 -11.37 -14.69
CA ALA A 369 16.88 -11.19 -13.91
C ALA A 369 16.60 -10.67 -12.48
N GLU A 370 15.53 -9.89 -12.28
CA GLU A 370 15.09 -9.47 -10.95
C GLU A 370 14.56 -10.64 -10.13
N LEU A 371 13.72 -11.49 -10.75
CA LEU A 371 13.23 -12.71 -10.12
C LEU A 371 14.39 -13.66 -9.74
N GLU A 372 15.39 -13.81 -10.62
CA GLU A 372 16.58 -14.62 -10.36
C GLU A 372 17.38 -14.06 -9.16
N ARG A 373 17.61 -12.75 -9.12
CA ARG A 373 18.32 -12.10 -8.00
C ARG A 373 17.56 -12.27 -6.68
N TYR A 374 16.24 -12.10 -6.72
CA TYR A 374 15.42 -12.22 -5.51
C TYR A 374 15.27 -13.68 -5.05
N ARG A 375 15.31 -14.65 -5.99
CA ARG A 375 15.41 -16.07 -5.64
C ARG A 375 16.68 -16.36 -4.83
N GLU A 376 17.80 -15.76 -5.16
CA GLU A 376 19.04 -15.90 -4.38
C GLU A 376 18.89 -15.29 -2.97
N PHE A 377 18.12 -14.20 -2.82
CA PHE A 377 17.76 -13.67 -1.51
C PHE A 377 16.94 -14.68 -0.70
N LEU A 378 15.91 -15.30 -1.28
CA LEU A 378 15.10 -16.33 -0.62
C LEU A 378 15.91 -17.57 -0.25
N ILE A 379 16.86 -17.99 -1.07
CA ILE A 379 17.80 -19.09 -0.74
C ILE A 379 18.66 -18.73 0.49
N ARG A 380 19.18 -17.50 0.55
CA ARG A 380 19.94 -17.03 1.72
C ARG A 380 19.07 -16.96 2.97
N LEU A 381 17.83 -16.49 2.83
CA LEU A 381 16.85 -16.48 3.92
C LEU A 381 16.57 -17.91 4.43
N THR A 382 16.33 -18.85 3.52
CA THR A 382 16.13 -20.26 3.86
C THR A 382 17.31 -20.82 4.67
N ARG A 383 18.54 -20.58 4.21
CA ARG A 383 19.75 -20.99 4.93
C ARG A 383 19.86 -20.34 6.32
N HIS A 384 19.50 -19.07 6.45
CA HIS A 384 19.46 -18.37 7.73
C HIS A 384 18.48 -19.04 8.70
N GLN A 385 17.30 -19.44 8.21
CA GLN A 385 16.29 -20.15 9.02
C GLN A 385 16.69 -21.60 9.41
N CYS A 386 17.71 -22.17 8.79
CA CYS A 386 18.30 -23.46 9.16
C CYS A 386 19.36 -23.37 10.28
N THR A 387 19.80 -22.18 10.66
CA THR A 387 20.79 -21.99 11.74
C THR A 387 20.11 -21.85 13.10
N ASP A 388 20.86 -22.10 14.18
CA ASP A 388 20.36 -21.93 15.55
C ASP A 388 20.20 -20.46 15.90
#